data_38c586a2ac9ec1e8a3709eec880cc02f
#
_entry.id   38c586a2ac9ec1e8a3709eec880cc02f
#
_cell.length_a   1.000
_cell.length_b   1.000
_cell.length_c   1.000
_cell.angle_alpha   90.00
_cell.angle_beta   90.00
_cell.angle_gamma   90.00
#
_symmetry.space_group_name_H-M   'P 1'
#
loop_
_entity.id
_entity.type
_entity.pdbx_description
1 polymer ?
#
loop_
_entity_poly.entity_id
_entity_poly.type
_entity_poly.pdbx_seq_one_letter_code
_entity_poly.pdbx_strand_id
1 'polypeptide(L)'
;PQIHTLEEVELGINYVLIISTTAGLWRYNIGDTIQFTSRFPFKVIVSGRIKHFISAFGEHVIVSEVEQALQQAVASERTEVTIREFTVAPQVKPNTGLPYHEWFIEFDQPPADLNTFALKIDQAMQNKNIYYNDLITGKVLRPLVIRMVAKDGFKNYMKTIGKLGGQNKVPRVSDNRKIAEVLISYLEPLNDPK
;
A
#
# COMPACT_ATOMS: atom_id res chain seq x y z
N PRO A 1 -8.30 -3.40 -21.82
CA PRO A 1 -6.92 -3.74 -21.49
C PRO A 1 -6.28 -4.42 -22.72
N GLN A 2 -5.06 -4.03 -23.05
CA GLN A 2 -4.29 -4.64 -24.11
C GLN A 2 -3.79 -6.01 -23.63
N ILE A 3 -3.87 -7.01 -24.50
CA ILE A 3 -3.37 -8.36 -24.21
C ILE A 3 -2.02 -8.51 -24.90
N HIS A 4 -1.02 -8.97 -24.16
CA HIS A 4 0.33 -9.22 -24.66
C HIS A 4 0.63 -10.72 -24.59
N THR A 5 1.31 -11.21 -25.61
CA THR A 5 1.93 -12.53 -25.62
C THR A 5 3.31 -12.47 -24.96
N LEU A 6 3.92 -13.63 -24.66
CA LEU A 6 5.27 -13.67 -24.07
C LEU A 6 6.35 -13.01 -24.96
N GLU A 7 6.14 -12.99 -26.27
CA GLU A 7 7.08 -12.37 -27.23
C GLU A 7 7.07 -10.84 -27.14
N GLU A 8 5.95 -10.27 -26.72
CA GLU A 8 5.70 -8.82 -26.67
C GLU A 8 6.01 -8.19 -25.30
N VAL A 9 6.38 -9.01 -24.30
CA VAL A 9 6.62 -8.46 -22.96
C VAL A 9 7.91 -7.67 -22.88
N GLU A 10 7.88 -6.63 -22.08
CA GLU A 10 9.01 -5.76 -21.75
C GLU A 10 9.47 -5.99 -20.32
N LEU A 11 10.77 -5.80 -20.06
CA LEU A 11 11.32 -5.93 -18.71
C LEU A 11 10.90 -4.74 -17.85
N GLY A 12 10.59 -5.02 -16.58
CA GLY A 12 10.24 -3.98 -15.60
C GLY A 12 8.80 -3.46 -15.69
N ILE A 13 8.02 -3.89 -16.68
CA ILE A 13 6.60 -3.52 -16.82
C ILE A 13 5.73 -4.50 -16.02
N ASN A 14 4.71 -3.96 -15.35
CA ASN A 14 3.74 -4.76 -14.62
C ASN A 14 2.67 -5.33 -15.56
N TYR A 15 2.53 -6.64 -15.58
CA TYR A 15 1.50 -7.36 -16.33
C TYR A 15 0.56 -8.11 -15.40
N VAL A 16 -0.71 -8.15 -15.76
CA VAL A 16 -1.69 -9.05 -15.13
C VAL A 16 -1.54 -10.44 -15.71
N LEU A 17 -1.34 -11.44 -14.85
CA LEU A 17 -1.16 -12.82 -15.30
C LEU A 17 -2.51 -13.47 -15.58
N ILE A 18 -2.71 -13.88 -16.84
CA ILE A 18 -3.84 -14.68 -17.29
C ILE A 18 -3.30 -16.03 -17.77
N ILE A 19 -3.78 -17.11 -17.18
CA ILE A 19 -3.27 -18.45 -17.48
C ILE A 19 -4.34 -19.34 -18.11
N SER A 20 -3.88 -20.25 -18.99
CA SER A 20 -4.62 -21.39 -19.46
C SER A 20 -3.81 -22.66 -19.17
N THR A 21 -4.45 -23.70 -18.66
CA THR A 21 -3.77 -24.94 -18.29
C THR A 21 -4.49 -26.15 -18.86
N THR A 22 -3.77 -27.26 -19.04
CA THR A 22 -4.34 -28.57 -19.42
C THR A 22 -5.25 -29.15 -18.35
N ALA A 23 -5.15 -28.65 -17.09
CA ALA A 23 -6.03 -29.04 -15.97
C ALA A 23 -7.42 -28.37 -16.02
N GLY A 24 -7.74 -27.62 -17.08
CA GLY A 24 -9.08 -27.06 -17.31
C GLY A 24 -9.25 -25.58 -16.98
N LEU A 25 -8.19 -24.87 -16.56
CA LEU A 25 -8.27 -23.42 -16.48
C LEU A 25 -8.19 -22.82 -17.88
N TRP A 26 -9.15 -21.99 -18.22
CA TRP A 26 -9.19 -21.28 -19.50
C TRP A 26 -9.21 -19.77 -19.27
N ARG A 27 -8.17 -19.06 -19.75
CA ARG A 27 -8.02 -17.60 -19.61
C ARG A 27 -8.30 -17.11 -18.17
N TYR A 28 -7.84 -17.89 -17.20
CA TYR A 28 -8.07 -17.60 -15.79
C TYR A 28 -7.20 -16.45 -15.32
N ASN A 29 -7.84 -15.39 -14.85
CA ASN A 29 -7.17 -14.28 -14.21
C ASN A 29 -6.84 -14.67 -12.76
N ILE A 30 -5.55 -14.91 -12.47
CA ILE A 30 -5.08 -15.31 -11.15
C ILE A 30 -5.16 -14.16 -10.14
N GLY A 31 -5.27 -12.93 -10.63
CA GLY A 31 -5.35 -11.74 -9.79
C GLY A 31 -4.00 -11.20 -9.33
N ASP A 32 -2.91 -11.82 -9.71
CA ASP A 32 -1.56 -11.33 -9.42
C ASP A 32 -1.01 -10.50 -10.58
N THR A 33 -0.20 -9.50 -10.26
CA THR A 33 0.64 -8.78 -11.20
C THR A 33 2.06 -9.31 -11.14
N ILE A 34 2.71 -9.40 -12.28
CA ILE A 34 4.09 -9.88 -12.44
C ILE A 34 4.92 -8.88 -13.23
N GLN A 35 6.21 -8.89 -12.99
CA GLN A 35 7.21 -8.23 -13.84
C GLN A 35 8.17 -9.27 -14.40
N PHE A 36 8.52 -9.13 -15.69
CA PHE A 36 9.59 -9.93 -16.27
C PHE A 36 10.95 -9.35 -15.89
N THR A 37 11.82 -10.20 -15.35
CA THR A 37 13.22 -9.85 -15.02
C THR A 37 14.21 -10.39 -16.04
N SER A 38 13.77 -11.34 -16.90
CA SER A 38 14.54 -11.88 -18.04
C SER A 38 13.59 -12.38 -19.12
N ARG A 39 14.00 -12.26 -20.40
CA ARG A 39 13.27 -12.81 -21.55
C ARG A 39 13.81 -14.19 -21.99
N PHE A 40 15.07 -14.50 -21.66
CA PHE A 40 15.70 -15.78 -22.03
C PHE A 40 16.58 -16.31 -20.88
N PRO A 41 16.15 -17.33 -20.14
CA PRO A 41 14.78 -17.83 -20.09
C PRO A 41 13.83 -16.78 -19.49
N PHE A 42 12.53 -16.89 -19.75
CA PHE A 42 11.55 -16.03 -19.11
C PHE A 42 11.57 -16.23 -17.61
N LYS A 43 11.88 -15.16 -16.86
CA LYS A 43 11.82 -15.13 -15.41
C LYS A 43 10.88 -14.01 -14.98
N VAL A 44 10.07 -14.29 -13.98
CA VAL A 44 9.12 -13.33 -13.43
C VAL A 44 9.27 -13.22 -11.93
N ILE A 45 8.94 -12.05 -11.41
CA ILE A 45 8.67 -11.83 -9.99
C ILE A 45 7.21 -11.42 -9.84
N VAL A 46 6.57 -11.80 -8.73
CA VAL A 46 5.25 -11.28 -8.38
C VAL A 46 5.44 -9.86 -7.85
N SER A 47 4.86 -8.89 -8.55
CA SER A 47 4.97 -7.47 -8.20
C SER A 47 3.80 -6.96 -7.35
N GLY A 48 2.67 -7.70 -7.32
CA GLY A 48 1.51 -7.33 -6.52
C GLY A 48 0.25 -8.10 -6.89
N ARG A 49 -0.90 -7.52 -6.56
CA ARG A 49 -2.24 -8.04 -6.87
C ARG A 49 -3.13 -6.97 -7.46
N ILE A 50 -3.98 -7.35 -8.43
CA ILE A 50 -4.95 -6.44 -9.09
C ILE A 50 -5.92 -5.80 -8.07
N LYS A 51 -6.23 -6.51 -6.99
CA LYS A 51 -7.16 -6.03 -5.94
C LYS A 51 -6.47 -5.24 -4.83
N HIS A 52 -5.14 -5.14 -4.85
CA HIS A 52 -4.36 -4.49 -3.80
C HIS A 52 -3.51 -3.38 -4.41
N PHE A 53 -4.17 -2.37 -4.91
CA PHE A 53 -3.58 -1.10 -5.33
C PHE A 53 -4.52 0.04 -4.93
N ILE A 54 -3.98 1.23 -4.84
CA ILE A 54 -4.75 2.46 -4.67
C ILE A 54 -4.70 3.21 -5.99
N SER A 55 -5.86 3.54 -6.53
CA SER A 55 -5.98 4.30 -7.77
C SER A 55 -7.22 5.21 -7.74
N ALA A 56 -7.46 5.82 -6.57
CA ALA A 56 -8.59 6.71 -6.37
C ALA A 56 -8.51 7.97 -7.23
N PHE A 57 -7.31 8.33 -7.68
CA PHE A 57 -7.00 9.51 -8.50
C PHE A 57 -6.16 9.17 -9.74
N GLY A 58 -5.97 7.88 -10.06
CA GLY A 58 -5.18 7.39 -11.18
C GLY A 58 -3.71 7.09 -10.86
N GLU A 59 -3.31 7.14 -9.58
CA GLU A 59 -1.92 6.98 -9.13
C GLU A 59 -1.37 5.56 -9.20
N HIS A 60 -2.23 4.55 -9.26
CA HIS A 60 -1.86 3.13 -9.35
C HIS A 60 -0.78 2.68 -8.37
N VAL A 61 -0.86 3.12 -7.11
CA VAL A 61 0.09 2.76 -6.04
C VAL A 61 -0.08 1.29 -5.67
N ILE A 62 1.00 0.52 -5.76
CA ILE A 62 1.05 -0.92 -5.47
C ILE A 62 1.73 -1.22 -4.13
N VAL A 63 1.50 -2.43 -3.61
CA VAL A 63 2.04 -2.88 -2.31
C VAL A 63 3.54 -2.71 -2.19
N SER A 64 4.31 -3.09 -3.23
CA SER A 64 5.76 -3.03 -3.20
C SER A 64 6.31 -1.60 -3.07
N GLU A 65 5.65 -0.61 -3.67
CA GLU A 65 6.03 0.80 -3.54
C GLU A 65 5.82 1.29 -2.11
N VAL A 66 4.66 0.95 -1.52
CA VAL A 66 4.32 1.30 -0.14
C VAL A 66 5.29 0.65 0.87
N GLU A 67 5.56 -0.65 0.74
CA GLU A 67 6.49 -1.36 1.62
C GLU A 67 7.91 -0.82 1.53
N GLN A 68 8.40 -0.55 0.31
CA GLN A 68 9.73 0.02 0.11
C GLN A 68 9.83 1.46 0.63
N ALA A 69 8.80 2.29 0.44
CA ALA A 69 8.78 3.66 0.98
C ALA A 69 8.85 3.65 2.51
N LEU A 70 8.07 2.76 3.13
CA LEU A 70 8.07 2.58 4.57
C LEU A 70 9.43 2.10 5.11
N GLN A 71 10.02 1.08 4.47
CA GLN A 71 11.35 0.59 4.82
C GLN A 71 12.43 1.67 4.68
N GLN A 72 12.39 2.46 3.62
CA GLN A 72 13.32 3.57 3.42
C GLN A 72 13.18 4.64 4.50
N ALA A 73 11.96 4.99 4.90
CA ALA A 73 11.71 5.93 5.98
C ALA A 73 12.23 5.41 7.31
N VAL A 74 11.93 4.15 7.66
CA VAL A 74 12.45 3.48 8.88
C VAL A 74 13.98 3.49 8.89
N ALA A 75 14.63 3.10 7.79
CA ALA A 75 16.08 3.07 7.70
C ALA A 75 16.75 4.45 7.82
N SER A 76 16.01 5.53 7.57
CA SER A 76 16.49 6.92 7.69
C SER A 76 16.34 7.50 9.11
N GLU A 77 15.68 6.78 10.03
CA GLU A 77 15.53 7.22 11.40
C GLU A 77 16.83 7.00 12.20
N ARG A 78 17.09 7.91 13.15
CA ARG A 78 18.24 7.79 14.06
C ARG A 78 17.95 6.90 15.25
N THR A 79 16.69 6.77 15.62
CA THR A 79 16.19 5.91 16.69
C THR A 79 15.54 4.67 16.08
N GLU A 80 15.54 3.59 16.81
CA GLU A 80 14.87 2.36 16.37
C GLU A 80 13.37 2.62 16.21
N VAL A 81 12.84 2.34 15.01
CA VAL A 81 11.40 2.38 14.71
C VAL A 81 10.97 0.97 14.33
N THR A 82 10.02 0.43 15.05
CA THR A 82 9.50 -0.91 14.80
C THR A 82 8.01 -0.86 14.52
N ILE A 83 7.61 -1.39 13.37
CA ILE A 83 6.24 -1.42 12.91
C ILE A 83 5.72 -2.86 13.03
N ARG A 84 4.58 -3.02 13.70
CA ARG A 84 3.91 -4.30 13.86
C ARG A 84 3.03 -4.63 12.67
N GLU A 85 2.21 -3.67 12.27
CA GLU A 85 1.25 -3.85 11.17
C GLU A 85 0.89 -2.50 10.56
N PHE A 86 0.50 -2.50 9.28
CA PHE A 86 0.00 -1.29 8.64
C PHE A 86 -0.94 -1.59 7.48
N THR A 87 -1.74 -0.60 7.11
CA THR A 87 -2.54 -0.56 5.88
C THR A 87 -2.68 0.87 5.39
N VAL A 88 -2.87 1.02 4.08
CA VAL A 88 -3.04 2.33 3.44
C VAL A 88 -4.36 2.36 2.71
N ALA A 89 -5.10 3.46 2.85
CA ALA A 89 -6.35 3.71 2.15
C ALA A 89 -6.43 5.16 1.65
N PRO A 90 -7.14 5.44 0.55
CA PRO A 90 -7.34 6.81 0.10
C PRO A 90 -8.37 7.54 0.97
N GLN A 91 -8.07 8.78 1.35
CA GLN A 91 -9.05 9.71 1.90
C GLN A 91 -9.49 10.66 0.79
N VAL A 92 -10.56 10.27 0.09
CA VAL A 92 -11.06 10.98 -1.10
C VAL A 92 -11.81 12.26 -0.74
N LYS A 93 -12.54 12.25 0.38
CA LYS A 93 -13.36 13.37 0.85
C LYS A 93 -13.03 13.71 2.30
N PRO A 94 -11.88 14.37 2.55
CA PRO A 94 -11.57 14.85 3.89
C PRO A 94 -12.52 16.00 4.29
N ASN A 95 -12.71 16.21 5.58
CA ASN A 95 -13.52 17.33 6.08
C ASN A 95 -12.94 18.69 5.69
N THR A 96 -11.63 18.78 5.54
CA THR A 96 -10.89 20.00 5.15
C THR A 96 -9.70 19.66 4.27
N GLY A 97 -9.41 20.57 3.33
CA GLY A 97 -8.22 20.48 2.46
C GLY A 97 -8.35 19.47 1.33
N LEU A 98 -7.21 19.14 0.73
CA LEU A 98 -7.12 18.23 -0.40
C LEU A 98 -7.22 16.77 0.06
N PRO A 99 -7.62 15.84 -0.83
CA PRO A 99 -7.51 14.41 -0.62
C PRO A 99 -6.08 13.97 -0.31
N TYR A 100 -5.91 12.79 0.27
CA TYR A 100 -4.60 12.25 0.64
C TYR A 100 -4.64 10.74 0.85
N HIS A 101 -3.48 10.09 0.88
CA HIS A 101 -3.35 8.72 1.36
C HIS A 101 -3.27 8.70 2.89
N GLU A 102 -4.10 7.92 3.53
CA GLU A 102 -4.15 7.74 4.97
C GLU A 102 -3.49 6.41 5.34
N TRP A 103 -2.45 6.48 6.15
CA TRP A 103 -1.64 5.35 6.58
C TRP A 103 -1.98 5.02 8.01
N PHE A 104 -2.58 3.87 8.24
CA PHE A 104 -2.85 3.32 9.55
C PHE A 104 -1.69 2.44 9.95
N ILE A 105 -0.96 2.81 11.00
CA ILE A 105 0.24 2.10 11.43
C ILE A 105 0.15 1.78 12.92
N GLU A 106 0.33 0.50 13.28
CA GLU A 106 0.55 0.03 14.64
C GLU A 106 2.05 -0.11 14.85
N PHE A 107 2.60 0.70 15.75
CA PHE A 107 4.01 0.67 16.10
C PHE A 107 4.25 -0.18 17.36
N ASP A 108 5.35 -0.93 17.38
CA ASP A 108 5.96 -1.42 18.62
C ASP A 108 6.87 -0.34 19.22
N GLN A 109 7.60 0.39 18.36
CA GLN A 109 8.38 1.58 18.73
C GLN A 109 8.11 2.68 17.70
N PRO A 110 7.40 3.75 18.06
CA PRO A 110 7.10 4.84 17.14
C PRO A 110 8.33 5.73 16.88
N PRO A 111 8.34 6.50 15.78
CA PRO A 111 9.35 7.52 15.53
C PRO A 111 9.23 8.66 16.55
N ALA A 112 10.34 9.39 16.79
CA ALA A 112 10.37 10.52 17.69
C ALA A 112 9.47 11.68 17.23
N ASP A 113 9.35 11.87 15.91
CA ASP A 113 8.45 12.84 15.28
C ASP A 113 7.70 12.21 14.13
N LEU A 114 6.40 11.99 14.37
CA LEU A 114 5.49 11.34 13.43
C LEU A 114 5.30 12.18 12.15
N ASN A 115 5.30 13.51 12.26
CA ASN A 115 5.10 14.38 11.10
C ASN A 115 6.32 14.34 10.17
N THR A 116 7.53 14.43 10.72
CA THR A 116 8.76 14.26 9.95
C THR A 116 8.85 12.89 9.32
N PHE A 117 8.44 11.83 10.03
CA PHE A 117 8.40 10.48 9.51
C PHE A 117 7.40 10.34 8.34
N ALA A 118 6.21 10.94 8.46
CA ALA A 118 5.22 10.98 7.39
C ALA A 118 5.78 11.67 6.12
N LEU A 119 6.47 12.78 6.26
CA LEU A 119 7.12 13.48 5.13
C LEU A 119 8.21 12.63 4.46
N LYS A 120 8.97 11.85 5.22
CA LYS A 120 9.97 10.91 4.66
C LYS A 120 9.31 9.81 3.83
N ILE A 121 8.21 9.23 4.32
CA ILE A 121 7.43 8.24 3.55
C ILE A 121 6.87 8.89 2.29
N ASP A 122 6.28 10.08 2.40
CA ASP A 122 5.69 10.80 1.28
C ASP A 122 6.71 11.08 0.18
N GLN A 123 7.90 11.57 0.55
CA GLN A 123 9.00 11.79 -0.39
C GLN A 123 9.47 10.49 -1.04
N ALA A 124 9.56 9.41 -0.28
CA ALA A 124 9.91 8.10 -0.81
C ALA A 124 8.86 7.58 -1.79
N MET A 125 7.56 7.81 -1.51
CA MET A 125 6.47 7.47 -2.42
C MET A 125 6.53 8.29 -3.73
N GLN A 126 6.76 9.60 -3.65
CA GLN A 126 6.93 10.46 -4.82
C GLN A 126 8.08 9.98 -5.72
N ASN A 127 9.20 9.57 -5.12
CA ASN A 127 10.37 9.06 -5.86
C ASN A 127 10.12 7.71 -6.54
N LYS A 128 9.17 6.91 -6.05
CA LYS A 128 8.89 5.56 -6.57
C LYS A 128 7.75 5.53 -7.57
N ASN A 129 6.80 6.43 -7.44
CA ASN A 129 5.59 6.46 -8.26
C ASN A 129 5.41 7.85 -8.86
N ILE A 130 5.66 7.94 -10.18
CA ILE A 130 5.59 9.20 -10.91
C ILE A 130 4.18 9.80 -10.90
N TYR A 131 3.14 8.97 -10.99
CA TYR A 131 1.75 9.44 -10.97
C TYR A 131 1.37 10.02 -9.62
N TYR A 132 1.83 9.39 -8.52
CA TYR A 132 1.65 9.94 -7.18
C TYR A 132 2.36 11.29 -7.03
N ASN A 133 3.61 11.39 -7.52
CA ASN A 133 4.35 12.65 -7.54
C ASN A 133 3.63 13.74 -8.33
N ASP A 134 3.09 13.41 -9.50
CA ASP A 134 2.35 14.37 -10.34
C ASP A 134 1.09 14.89 -9.62
N LEU A 135 0.38 14.03 -8.88
CA LEU A 135 -0.79 14.43 -8.12
C LEU A 135 -0.43 15.36 -6.93
N ILE A 136 0.69 15.10 -6.26
CA ILE A 136 1.19 15.99 -5.18
C ILE A 136 1.63 17.33 -5.76
N THR A 137 2.46 17.31 -6.82
CA THR A 137 2.98 18.52 -7.47
C THR A 137 1.86 19.36 -8.09
N GLY A 138 0.89 18.68 -8.71
CA GLY A 138 -0.31 19.30 -9.30
C GLY A 138 -1.35 19.77 -8.28
N LYS A 139 -1.10 19.58 -6.98
CA LYS A 139 -2.02 19.93 -5.88
C LYS A 139 -3.40 19.28 -6.02
N VAL A 140 -3.45 18.07 -6.53
CA VAL A 140 -4.63 17.20 -6.52
C VAL A 140 -4.69 16.43 -5.20
N LEU A 141 -3.54 15.97 -4.73
CA LEU A 141 -3.34 15.39 -3.41
C LEU A 141 -2.48 16.31 -2.54
N ARG A 142 -2.68 16.23 -1.24
CA ARG A 142 -1.71 16.69 -0.24
C ARG A 142 -0.86 15.54 0.28
N PRO A 143 0.28 15.82 0.94
CA PRO A 143 1.09 14.78 1.56
C PRO A 143 0.29 13.83 2.44
N LEU A 144 0.74 12.58 2.48
CA LEU A 144 0.10 11.52 3.26
C LEU A 144 -0.03 11.85 4.75
N VAL A 145 -0.98 11.21 5.42
CA VAL A 145 -1.21 11.36 6.85
C VAL A 145 -1.09 9.99 7.51
N ILE A 146 -0.33 9.92 8.61
CA ILE A 146 -0.25 8.72 9.45
C ILE A 146 -1.29 8.82 10.57
N ARG A 147 -2.00 7.72 10.80
CA ARG A 147 -2.87 7.46 11.95
C ARG A 147 -2.24 6.36 12.78
N MET A 148 -1.86 6.66 14.00
CA MET A 148 -1.34 5.66 14.92
C MET A 148 -2.49 4.78 15.41
N VAL A 149 -2.36 3.49 15.15
CA VAL A 149 -3.29 2.47 15.65
C VAL A 149 -2.78 1.99 17.00
N ALA A 150 -3.66 1.96 17.99
CA ALA A 150 -3.34 1.50 19.33
C ALA A 150 -2.88 0.03 19.33
N LYS A 151 -2.13 -0.35 20.35
CA LYS A 151 -1.65 -1.72 20.54
C LYS A 151 -2.78 -2.75 20.41
N ASP A 152 -2.53 -3.80 19.63
CA ASP A 152 -3.49 -4.85 19.26
C ASP A 152 -4.70 -4.35 18.42
N GLY A 153 -4.67 -3.13 17.88
CA GLY A 153 -5.78 -2.57 17.11
C GLY A 153 -6.07 -3.36 15.85
N PHE A 154 -5.05 -3.75 15.08
CA PHE A 154 -5.22 -4.62 13.92
C PHE A 154 -5.70 -6.03 14.29
N LYS A 155 -5.23 -6.58 15.39
CA LYS A 155 -5.69 -7.86 15.92
C LYS A 155 -7.17 -7.81 16.28
N ASN A 156 -7.61 -6.74 16.95
CA ASN A 156 -9.00 -6.52 17.29
C ASN A 156 -9.87 -6.32 16.04
N TYR A 157 -9.40 -5.56 15.07
CA TYR A 157 -10.02 -5.46 13.74
C TYR A 157 -10.22 -6.86 13.12
N MET A 158 -9.18 -7.70 13.04
CA MET A 158 -9.27 -9.04 12.48
C MET A 158 -10.26 -9.94 13.23
N LYS A 159 -10.34 -9.77 14.55
CA LYS A 159 -11.32 -10.46 15.40
C LYS A 159 -12.75 -10.03 15.07
N THR A 160 -12.97 -8.72 14.93
CA THR A 160 -14.29 -8.15 14.61
C THR A 160 -14.86 -8.65 13.27
N ILE A 161 -14.00 -8.83 12.27
CA ILE A 161 -14.42 -9.36 10.96
C ILE A 161 -14.38 -10.91 10.86
N GLY A 162 -14.15 -11.60 11.99
CA GLY A 162 -14.12 -13.07 12.05
C GLY A 162 -12.94 -13.72 11.33
N LYS A 163 -11.85 -12.98 11.09
CA LYS A 163 -10.66 -13.45 10.35
C LYS A 163 -9.41 -13.55 11.22
N LEU A 164 -9.56 -13.56 12.53
CA LEU A 164 -8.43 -13.74 13.45
C LEU A 164 -7.90 -15.18 13.36
N GLY A 165 -6.62 -15.30 13.05
CA GLY A 165 -5.93 -16.60 12.92
C GLY A 165 -5.90 -17.15 11.50
N GLY A 166 -5.24 -18.30 11.34
CA GLY A 166 -5.01 -18.90 10.03
C GLY A 166 -4.04 -18.08 9.17
N GLN A 167 -4.23 -18.15 7.86
CA GLN A 167 -3.38 -17.42 6.88
C GLN A 167 -3.96 -16.05 6.49
N ASN A 168 -4.93 -15.54 7.26
CA ASN A 168 -5.53 -14.25 6.97
C ASN A 168 -4.56 -13.11 7.36
N LYS A 169 -4.35 -12.18 6.44
CA LYS A 169 -3.53 -10.98 6.65
C LYS A 169 -4.34 -9.74 6.31
N VAL A 170 -4.01 -8.64 6.97
CA VAL A 170 -4.54 -7.33 6.60
C VAL A 170 -3.92 -6.92 5.26
N PRO A 171 -4.71 -6.50 4.26
CA PRO A 171 -4.18 -5.95 3.01
C PRO A 171 -3.31 -4.72 3.29
N ARG A 172 -2.12 -4.66 2.70
CA ARG A 172 -1.20 -3.52 2.82
C ARG A 172 -1.74 -2.25 2.19
N VAL A 173 -2.52 -2.40 1.13
CA VAL A 173 -3.19 -1.30 0.43
C VAL A 173 -4.64 -1.67 0.15
N SER A 174 -5.51 -0.69 0.16
CA SER A 174 -6.92 -0.83 -0.16
C SER A 174 -7.38 0.35 -1.02
N ASP A 175 -8.12 0.07 -2.09
CA ASP A 175 -8.73 1.09 -2.96
C ASP A 175 -9.98 1.74 -2.35
N ASN A 176 -10.41 1.25 -1.19
CA ASN A 176 -11.59 1.74 -0.48
C ASN A 176 -11.33 1.89 1.02
N ARG A 177 -12.29 2.47 1.74
CA ARG A 177 -12.12 2.82 3.16
C ARG A 177 -12.68 1.79 4.15
N LYS A 178 -13.15 0.62 3.71
CA LYS A 178 -13.81 -0.35 4.61
C LYS A 178 -12.94 -0.74 5.82
N ILE A 179 -11.64 -0.95 5.60
CA ILE A 179 -10.69 -1.27 6.69
C ILE A 179 -10.44 -0.01 7.53
N ALA A 180 -10.16 1.11 6.88
CA ALA A 180 -9.88 2.39 7.51
C ALA A 180 -11.00 2.84 8.46
N GLU A 181 -12.26 2.75 8.01
CA GLU A 181 -13.42 3.14 8.83
C GLU A 181 -13.56 2.34 10.12
N VAL A 182 -13.21 1.05 10.10
CA VAL A 182 -13.18 0.24 11.32
C VAL A 182 -11.97 0.59 12.18
N LEU A 183 -10.79 0.79 11.58
CA LEU A 183 -9.56 1.12 12.30
C LEU A 183 -9.62 2.47 13.01
N ILE A 184 -10.44 3.42 12.55
CA ILE A 184 -10.65 4.70 13.22
C ILE A 184 -11.07 4.52 14.68
N SER A 185 -11.83 3.47 15.02
CA SER A 185 -12.23 3.17 16.40
C SER A 185 -11.10 2.60 17.29
N TYR A 186 -9.97 2.25 16.70
CA TYR A 186 -8.78 1.70 17.36
C TYR A 186 -7.58 2.63 17.30
N LEU A 187 -7.77 3.91 16.95
CA LEU A 187 -6.68 4.88 16.95
C LEU A 187 -6.23 5.23 18.38
N GLU A 188 -4.95 5.53 18.52
CA GLU A 188 -4.47 6.18 19.72
C GLU A 188 -5.13 7.57 19.87
N PRO A 189 -5.47 7.98 21.10
CA PRO A 189 -5.93 9.34 21.32
C PRO A 189 -4.85 10.32 20.86
N LEU A 190 -5.25 11.33 20.09
CA LEU A 190 -4.35 12.43 19.72
C LEU A 190 -3.83 13.05 21.00
N ASN A 191 -2.56 12.85 21.31
CA ASN A 191 -1.89 13.66 22.31
C ASN A 191 -1.73 15.06 21.71
N ASP A 192 -2.67 15.96 21.99
CA ASP A 192 -2.44 17.38 21.78
C ASP A 192 -1.19 17.78 22.58
N PRO A 193 -0.13 18.29 21.96
CA PRO A 193 0.96 18.85 22.71
C PRO A 193 0.39 20.06 23.51
N LYS A 194 0.49 19.96 24.83
CA LYS A 194 0.19 21.09 25.72
C LYS A 194 1.13 22.25 25.41
#